data_2f872321e8d00ddc2c69908dfb329ad2
#
_entry.id   2f872321e8d00ddc2c69908dfb329ad2
#
_cell.length_a   1.000
_cell.length_b   1.000
_cell.length_c   1.000
_cell.angle_alpha   90.00
_cell.angle_beta   90.00
_cell.angle_gamma   90.00
#
_symmetry.space_group_name_H-M   'P 1'
#
loop_
_entity.id
_entity.type
_entity.pdbx_description
1 polymer ?
#
loop_
_entity_poly.entity_id
_entity_poly.type
_entity_poly.pdbx_seq_one_letter_code
_entity_poly.pdbx_strand_id
1 'polypeptide(L)'
;GICSRAELSKASGLVQSTITSIIDSLIKAGIVIETGSLVGGRGRRSIGIRLNTEKLIVLGIRVTRSSYTLAIIDIFGELKNLEKHSITKDLEDPSVFERILEDASAFLLKNDQKPVGVGMALPGPYLINEDTSLFLTNQGWKSFTFTKKFESRLHLPVFVEQDSNVGAMGEWWFGNSEIGQGTKVFVSTGDGVGAGIVVDGKIQRGALGAAGEIGHMSINFEGPQCQCGNKGCLELYCSEKAILKAAKCLSKPILDFESLVTEYRAGNSAVTEIVNRAAEMFGIGIANIAYLFNPGVVVVGGSYKKLGDSFLDQVNRTVRRHIYPLFYQNIGLQFSALEHDSCLIGIAAVVFDRLLKKPSFLLDH
;
A
#
# COMPACT_ATOMS: atom_id res chain seq x y z
N GLY A 1 8.27 17.97 9.63
CA GLY A 1 8.38 18.89 10.76
C GLY A 1 8.79 20.29 10.32
N ILE A 2 8.88 21.22 11.28
CA ILE A 2 9.40 22.57 11.05
C ILE A 2 10.90 22.56 11.30
N CYS A 3 11.69 23.18 10.42
CA CYS A 3 13.13 23.33 10.58
C CYS A 3 13.60 24.72 10.10
N SER A 4 14.83 25.08 10.42
CA SER A 4 15.48 26.31 9.96
C SER A 4 16.43 26.02 8.79
N ARG A 5 16.77 27.07 8.01
CA ARG A 5 17.80 26.98 6.96
C ARG A 5 19.16 26.52 7.52
N ALA A 6 19.50 26.90 8.76
CA ALA A 6 20.73 26.49 9.41
C ALA A 6 20.74 24.99 9.75
N GLU A 7 19.63 24.43 10.22
CA GLU A 7 19.49 23.01 10.48
C GLU A 7 19.59 22.20 9.19
N LEU A 8 18.95 22.68 8.10
CA LEU A 8 19.08 22.04 6.78
C LEU A 8 20.53 22.08 6.26
N SER A 9 21.25 23.19 6.43
CA SER A 9 22.67 23.31 6.07
C SER A 9 23.50 22.26 6.82
N LYS A 10 23.28 22.14 8.14
CA LYS A 10 23.96 21.15 8.97
C LYS A 10 23.61 19.69 8.55
N ALA A 11 22.35 19.41 8.28
CA ALA A 11 21.89 18.06 7.91
C ALA A 11 22.36 17.63 6.51
N SER A 12 22.40 18.58 5.55
CA SER A 12 22.78 18.29 4.17
C SER A 12 24.27 18.38 3.88
N GLY A 13 25.05 19.05 4.76
CA GLY A 13 26.45 19.37 4.51
C GLY A 13 26.67 20.50 3.49
N LEU A 14 25.60 21.11 2.96
CA LEU A 14 25.68 22.21 2.02
C LEU A 14 25.92 23.55 2.74
N VAL A 15 26.62 24.49 2.08
CA VAL A 15 26.83 25.84 2.63
C VAL A 15 25.50 26.60 2.70
N GLN A 16 25.40 27.50 3.69
CA GLN A 16 24.15 28.20 4.01
C GLN A 16 23.62 29.06 2.85
N SER A 17 24.50 29.65 2.03
CA SER A 17 24.08 30.41 0.84
C SER A 17 23.36 29.52 -0.19
N THR A 18 23.86 28.30 -0.42
CA THR A 18 23.24 27.34 -1.32
C THR A 18 21.87 26.91 -0.78
N ILE A 19 21.76 26.58 0.52
CA ILE A 19 20.48 26.27 1.15
C ILE A 19 19.50 27.43 1.02
N THR A 20 19.94 28.67 1.25
CA THR A 20 19.08 29.85 1.12
C THR A 20 18.52 29.94 -0.33
N SER A 21 19.38 29.84 -1.35
CA SER A 21 18.95 29.90 -2.75
C SER A 21 17.95 28.78 -3.11
N ILE A 22 18.19 27.54 -2.65
CA ILE A 22 17.28 26.41 -2.87
C ILE A 22 15.93 26.67 -2.19
N ILE A 23 15.94 27.05 -0.92
CA ILE A 23 14.71 27.29 -0.15
C ILE A 23 13.91 28.46 -0.75
N ASP A 24 14.55 29.53 -1.17
CA ASP A 24 13.86 30.67 -1.79
C ASP A 24 13.19 30.25 -3.11
N SER A 25 13.82 29.38 -3.90
CA SER A 25 13.22 28.79 -5.10
C SER A 25 12.01 27.92 -4.75
N LEU A 26 12.10 27.09 -3.71
CA LEU A 26 10.99 26.23 -3.25
C LEU A 26 9.85 27.06 -2.64
N ILE A 27 10.14 28.17 -1.96
CA ILE A 27 9.12 29.11 -1.47
C ILE A 27 8.41 29.78 -2.65
N LYS A 28 9.17 30.26 -3.65
CA LYS A 28 8.61 30.86 -4.86
C LYS A 28 7.69 29.87 -5.60
N ALA A 29 8.06 28.60 -5.64
CA ALA A 29 7.25 27.52 -6.18
C ALA A 29 6.07 27.12 -5.26
N GLY A 30 5.97 27.66 -4.03
CA GLY A 30 4.93 27.32 -3.06
C GLY A 30 5.06 25.92 -2.42
N ILE A 31 6.18 25.23 -2.64
CA ILE A 31 6.46 23.88 -2.09
C ILE A 31 6.79 23.96 -0.60
N VAL A 32 7.51 25.03 -0.22
CA VAL A 32 7.88 25.33 1.15
C VAL A 32 7.21 26.64 1.57
N ILE A 33 6.83 26.76 2.83
CA ILE A 33 6.28 27.97 3.43
C ILE A 33 7.04 28.32 4.71
N GLU A 34 7.14 29.62 5.00
CA GLU A 34 7.70 30.14 6.25
C GLU A 34 6.65 30.10 7.36
N THR A 35 7.04 29.67 8.56
CA THR A 35 6.12 29.50 9.72
C THR A 35 6.34 30.57 10.79
N GLY A 36 7.14 31.62 10.52
CA GLY A 36 7.50 32.64 11.50
C GLY A 36 8.74 32.27 12.31
N SER A 37 9.00 33.06 13.37
CA SER A 37 10.21 32.91 14.20
C SER A 37 10.15 31.65 15.05
N LEU A 38 11.17 30.80 14.96
CA LEU A 38 11.37 29.70 15.89
C LEU A 38 11.85 30.26 17.25
N VAL A 39 11.16 29.88 18.33
CA VAL A 39 11.54 30.17 19.70
C VAL A 39 12.54 29.09 20.14
N GLY A 40 13.82 29.40 20.14
CA GLY A 40 14.83 28.43 20.57
C GLY A 40 16.19 29.06 20.79
N GLY A 41 16.73 28.92 22.00
CA GLY A 41 18.14 29.10 22.37
C GLY A 41 18.70 30.52 22.27
N ARG A 42 19.83 30.78 22.99
CA ARG A 42 20.62 31.99 22.88
C ARG A 42 21.15 32.16 21.44
N GLY A 43 20.48 33.01 20.62
CA GLY A 43 20.95 33.33 19.27
C GLY A 43 19.94 34.14 18.46
N ARG A 44 20.32 34.55 17.22
CA ARG A 44 19.50 35.29 16.27
C ARG A 44 18.22 34.44 15.96
N ARG A 45 17.06 35.06 16.05
CA ARG A 45 15.78 34.42 15.70
C ARG A 45 15.87 33.83 14.29
N SER A 46 15.70 32.52 14.17
CA SER A 46 15.63 31.83 12.87
C SER A 46 14.20 31.74 12.40
N ILE A 47 14.00 31.87 11.08
CA ILE A 47 12.67 31.65 10.46
C ILE A 47 12.49 30.15 10.26
N GLY A 48 11.40 29.63 10.78
CA GLY A 48 10.98 28.25 10.53
C GLY A 48 10.44 28.07 9.11
N ILE A 49 10.73 26.95 8.53
CA ILE A 49 10.21 26.54 7.22
C ILE A 49 9.60 25.14 7.33
N ARG A 50 8.57 24.89 6.56
CA ARG A 50 7.93 23.57 6.43
C ARG A 50 7.43 23.33 5.02
N LEU A 51 7.17 22.07 4.69
CA LEU A 51 6.50 21.71 3.45
C LEU A 51 5.05 22.26 3.45
N ASN A 52 4.60 22.68 2.28
CA ASN A 52 3.24 23.17 2.08
C ASN A 52 2.29 21.99 1.81
N THR A 53 1.61 21.52 2.84
CA THR A 53 0.67 20.40 2.75
C THR A 53 -0.60 20.71 1.97
N GLU A 54 -0.89 21.99 1.71
CA GLU A 54 -2.04 22.36 0.86
C GLU A 54 -1.69 22.24 -0.63
N LYS A 55 -0.43 22.48 -0.99
CA LYS A 55 0.04 22.31 -2.37
C LYS A 55 0.55 20.90 -2.65
N LEU A 56 1.23 20.28 -1.70
CA LEU A 56 1.78 18.92 -1.84
C LEU A 56 0.72 17.87 -1.51
N ILE A 57 -0.28 17.78 -2.39
CA ILE A 57 -1.36 16.80 -2.33
C ILE A 57 -1.40 15.99 -3.62
N VAL A 58 -1.91 14.78 -3.53
CA VAL A 58 -2.14 13.87 -4.65
C VAL A 58 -3.58 13.38 -4.69
N LEU A 59 -4.10 13.11 -5.87
CA LEU A 59 -5.32 12.32 -6.03
C LEU A 59 -4.94 10.86 -5.97
N GLY A 60 -5.38 10.17 -4.91
CA GLY A 60 -5.28 8.74 -4.76
C GLY A 60 -6.52 8.02 -5.29
N ILE A 61 -6.30 7.02 -6.13
CA ILE A 61 -7.35 6.14 -6.65
C ILE A 61 -6.97 4.71 -6.28
N ARG A 62 -7.66 4.14 -5.28
CA ARG A 62 -7.49 2.74 -4.94
C ARG A 62 -8.61 1.91 -5.53
N VAL A 63 -8.27 0.94 -6.36
CA VAL A 63 -9.23 0.03 -7.00
C VAL A 63 -9.11 -1.34 -6.35
N THR A 64 -10.25 -1.95 -6.03
CA THR A 64 -10.39 -3.35 -5.63
C THR A 64 -11.34 -4.05 -6.60
N ARG A 65 -11.56 -5.35 -6.48
CA ARG A 65 -12.50 -6.06 -7.35
C ARG A 65 -13.95 -5.62 -7.19
N SER A 66 -14.33 -5.05 -6.02
CA SER A 66 -15.71 -4.71 -5.69
C SER A 66 -15.95 -3.21 -5.46
N SER A 67 -14.90 -2.41 -5.42
CA SER A 67 -15.02 -0.97 -5.13
C SER A 67 -13.79 -0.19 -5.60
N TYR A 68 -13.95 1.13 -5.74
CA TYR A 68 -12.82 2.04 -5.79
C TYR A 68 -13.01 3.19 -4.79
N THR A 69 -11.90 3.74 -4.35
CA THR A 69 -11.85 4.85 -3.41
C THR A 69 -11.06 5.99 -4.03
N LEU A 70 -11.63 7.18 -4.01
CA LEU A 70 -10.98 8.44 -4.37
C LEU A 70 -10.59 9.17 -3.10
N ALA A 71 -9.38 9.68 -3.02
CA ALA A 71 -8.92 10.43 -1.85
C ALA A 71 -7.95 11.54 -2.23
N ILE A 72 -8.00 12.67 -1.52
CA ILE A 72 -6.91 13.65 -1.51
C ILE A 72 -6.01 13.33 -0.34
N ILE A 73 -4.73 13.11 -0.63
CA ILE A 73 -3.72 12.68 0.35
C ILE A 73 -2.55 13.65 0.28
N ASP A 74 -2.11 14.18 1.42
CA ASP A 74 -0.95 15.06 1.45
C ASP A 74 0.38 14.28 1.53
N ILE A 75 1.49 15.02 1.48
CA ILE A 75 2.84 14.44 1.51
C ILE A 75 3.17 13.67 2.81
N PHE A 76 2.41 13.87 3.87
CA PHE A 76 2.57 13.14 5.13
C PHE A 76 1.62 11.95 5.25
N GLY A 77 0.82 11.67 4.22
CA GLY A 77 -0.14 10.56 4.21
C GLY A 77 -1.48 10.90 4.88
N GLU A 78 -1.72 12.17 5.19
CA GLU A 78 -2.97 12.61 5.80
C GLU A 78 -4.09 12.69 4.75
N LEU A 79 -5.24 12.09 5.07
CA LEU A 79 -6.43 12.13 4.22
C LEU A 79 -7.20 13.43 4.44
N LYS A 80 -7.39 14.20 3.37
CA LYS A 80 -8.18 15.44 3.40
C LYS A 80 -9.63 15.23 2.96
N ASN A 81 -9.83 14.44 1.91
CA ASN A 81 -11.14 14.11 1.35
C ASN A 81 -11.16 12.64 0.95
N LEU A 82 -12.30 11.98 1.05
CA LEU A 82 -12.47 10.59 0.69
C LEU A 82 -13.89 10.32 0.19
N GLU A 83 -13.97 9.59 -0.94
CA GLU A 83 -15.23 9.02 -1.45
C GLU A 83 -15.00 7.57 -1.86
N LYS A 84 -15.94 6.69 -1.52
CA LYS A 84 -15.91 5.27 -1.89
C LYS A 84 -17.11 4.93 -2.77
N HIS A 85 -16.84 4.21 -3.85
CA HIS A 85 -17.84 3.78 -4.84
C HIS A 85 -17.79 2.27 -5.03
N SER A 86 -18.96 1.66 -5.22
CA SER A 86 -19.05 0.22 -5.51
C SER A 86 -18.84 -0.04 -7.00
N ILE A 87 -18.16 -1.13 -7.30
CA ILE A 87 -18.03 -1.70 -8.65
C ILE A 87 -19.00 -2.87 -8.74
N THR A 88 -19.94 -2.77 -9.68
CA THR A 88 -20.97 -3.80 -9.92
C THR A 88 -20.68 -4.68 -11.14
N LYS A 89 -19.67 -4.31 -11.92
CA LYS A 89 -19.18 -5.01 -13.09
C LYS A 89 -17.79 -5.58 -12.85
N ASP A 90 -17.37 -6.53 -13.68
CA ASP A 90 -16.00 -7.00 -13.63
C ASP A 90 -15.01 -5.88 -14.03
N LEU A 91 -13.82 -5.85 -13.43
CA LEU A 91 -12.76 -4.85 -13.75
C LEU A 91 -12.33 -4.89 -15.23
N GLU A 92 -12.65 -5.98 -15.92
CA GLU A 92 -12.40 -6.19 -17.34
C GLU A 92 -13.34 -5.38 -18.25
N ASP A 93 -14.47 -4.90 -17.73
CA ASP A 93 -15.38 -4.02 -18.47
C ASP A 93 -14.73 -2.62 -18.57
N PRO A 94 -14.39 -2.15 -19.78
CA PRO A 94 -13.76 -0.83 -19.97
C PRO A 94 -14.57 0.32 -19.38
N SER A 95 -15.90 0.17 -19.26
CA SER A 95 -16.77 1.18 -18.66
C SER A 95 -16.48 1.44 -17.17
N VAL A 96 -15.82 0.51 -16.47
CA VAL A 96 -15.41 0.69 -15.07
C VAL A 96 -14.38 1.80 -14.97
N PHE A 97 -13.33 1.75 -15.78
CA PHE A 97 -12.27 2.79 -15.77
C PHE A 97 -12.74 4.13 -16.34
N GLU A 98 -13.70 4.10 -17.29
CA GLU A 98 -14.36 5.34 -17.75
C GLU A 98 -15.09 6.02 -16.59
N ARG A 99 -15.88 5.26 -15.84
CA ARG A 99 -16.59 5.78 -14.68
C ARG A 99 -15.64 6.28 -13.58
N ILE A 100 -14.56 5.54 -13.30
CA ILE A 100 -13.54 5.99 -12.33
C ILE A 100 -12.97 7.35 -12.77
N LEU A 101 -12.71 7.54 -14.06
CA LEU A 101 -12.19 8.80 -14.60
C LEU A 101 -13.20 9.94 -14.49
N GLU A 102 -14.49 9.70 -14.77
CA GLU A 102 -15.56 10.67 -14.63
C GLU A 102 -15.73 11.09 -13.16
N ASP A 103 -15.81 10.12 -12.26
CA ASP A 103 -15.97 10.38 -10.83
C ASP A 103 -14.73 11.06 -10.23
N ALA A 104 -13.51 10.72 -10.69
CA ALA A 104 -12.27 11.39 -10.29
C ALA A 104 -12.26 12.86 -10.74
N SER A 105 -12.70 13.15 -11.97
CA SER A 105 -12.83 14.53 -12.47
C SER A 105 -13.85 15.34 -11.65
N ALA A 106 -15.01 14.75 -11.36
CA ALA A 106 -16.04 15.38 -10.55
C ALA A 106 -15.59 15.62 -9.09
N PHE A 107 -14.85 14.63 -8.53
CA PHE A 107 -14.30 14.71 -7.18
C PHE A 107 -13.30 15.87 -7.03
N LEU A 108 -12.41 16.08 -8.00
CA LEU A 108 -11.47 17.20 -7.99
C LEU A 108 -12.20 18.55 -8.08
N LEU A 109 -13.18 18.68 -8.97
CA LEU A 109 -13.97 19.91 -9.12
C LEU A 109 -14.78 20.22 -7.86
N LYS A 110 -15.44 19.23 -7.27
CA LYS A 110 -16.25 19.38 -6.06
C LYS A 110 -15.45 19.87 -4.86
N ASN A 111 -14.20 19.41 -4.74
CA ASN A 111 -13.34 19.72 -3.60
C ASN A 111 -12.40 20.92 -3.86
N ASP A 112 -12.46 21.54 -5.05
CA ASP A 112 -11.56 22.63 -5.47
C ASP A 112 -10.08 22.32 -5.20
N GLN A 113 -9.66 21.09 -5.53
CA GLN A 113 -8.31 20.60 -5.26
C GLN A 113 -7.45 20.56 -6.52
N LYS A 114 -6.19 20.95 -6.38
CA LYS A 114 -5.19 20.94 -7.46
C LYS A 114 -4.01 20.04 -7.06
N PRO A 115 -4.15 18.72 -7.17
CA PRO A 115 -3.07 17.80 -6.81
C PRO A 115 -1.89 17.92 -7.78
N VAL A 116 -0.68 17.59 -7.30
CA VAL A 116 0.52 17.57 -8.13
C VAL A 116 0.62 16.31 -9.00
N GLY A 117 -0.26 15.35 -8.82
CA GLY A 117 -0.32 14.12 -9.60
C GLY A 117 -1.41 13.19 -9.13
N VAL A 118 -1.62 12.14 -9.90
CA VAL A 118 -2.57 11.07 -9.63
C VAL A 118 -1.81 9.78 -9.37
N GLY A 119 -2.14 9.09 -8.31
CA GLY A 119 -1.65 7.74 -8.07
C GLY A 119 -2.79 6.73 -8.11
N MET A 120 -2.56 5.57 -8.71
CA MET A 120 -3.53 4.50 -8.78
C MET A 120 -2.93 3.21 -8.19
N ALA A 121 -3.63 2.65 -7.20
CA ALA A 121 -3.33 1.34 -6.64
C ALA A 121 -4.32 0.33 -7.22
N LEU A 122 -3.83 -0.68 -7.94
CA LEU A 122 -4.64 -1.68 -8.64
C LEU A 122 -4.38 -3.08 -8.12
N PRO A 123 -5.39 -3.98 -8.14
CA PRO A 123 -5.18 -5.40 -7.88
C PRO A 123 -4.47 -6.07 -9.06
N GLY A 124 -3.71 -7.14 -8.77
CA GLY A 124 -3.02 -7.94 -9.76
C GLY A 124 -1.71 -7.33 -10.23
N PRO A 125 -0.90 -8.05 -11.00
CA PRO A 125 0.38 -7.52 -11.43
C PRO A 125 0.22 -6.35 -12.40
N TYR A 126 1.05 -5.31 -12.19
CA TYR A 126 1.17 -4.17 -13.10
C TYR A 126 2.53 -4.21 -13.79
N LEU A 127 2.52 -4.36 -15.12
CA LEU A 127 3.71 -4.40 -15.95
C LEU A 127 4.17 -2.98 -16.27
N ILE A 128 5.04 -2.43 -15.45
CA ILE A 128 5.43 -1.03 -15.49
C ILE A 128 6.08 -0.59 -16.81
N ASN A 129 6.82 -1.51 -17.45
CA ASN A 129 7.50 -1.21 -18.72
C ASN A 129 6.53 -1.13 -19.92
N GLU A 130 5.36 -1.73 -19.79
CA GLU A 130 4.33 -1.81 -20.82
C GLU A 130 3.14 -0.91 -20.51
N ASP A 131 3.16 -0.21 -19.36
CA ASP A 131 2.00 0.56 -18.84
C ASP A 131 0.71 -0.27 -18.88
N THR A 132 0.81 -1.53 -18.44
CA THR A 132 -0.25 -2.52 -18.61
C THR A 132 -0.58 -3.18 -17.29
N SER A 133 -1.84 -3.09 -16.87
CA SER A 133 -2.38 -3.89 -15.77
C SER A 133 -2.86 -5.23 -16.30
N LEU A 134 -2.47 -6.30 -15.62
CA LEU A 134 -2.93 -7.64 -15.92
C LEU A 134 -3.96 -8.06 -14.88
N PHE A 135 -5.12 -8.51 -15.35
CA PHE A 135 -6.15 -9.07 -14.49
C PHE A 135 -6.34 -10.54 -14.82
N LEU A 136 -6.26 -11.40 -13.81
CA LEU A 136 -6.61 -12.80 -13.95
C LEU A 136 -8.13 -12.94 -13.90
N THR A 137 -8.70 -13.41 -15.00
CA THR A 137 -10.13 -13.58 -15.21
C THR A 137 -10.48 -15.05 -15.34
N ASN A 138 -11.77 -15.39 -15.38
CA ASN A 138 -12.23 -16.74 -15.68
C ASN A 138 -11.85 -17.22 -17.09
N GLN A 139 -11.48 -16.29 -17.99
CA GLN A 139 -11.06 -16.54 -19.38
C GLN A 139 -9.53 -16.44 -19.55
N GLY A 140 -8.77 -16.33 -18.46
CA GLY A 140 -7.33 -16.14 -18.47
C GLY A 140 -6.93 -14.69 -18.20
N TRP A 141 -5.66 -14.36 -18.52
CA TRP A 141 -5.12 -13.01 -18.30
C TRP A 141 -5.61 -12.03 -19.36
N LYS A 142 -6.10 -10.86 -18.91
CA LYS A 142 -6.44 -9.73 -19.77
C LYS A 142 -5.61 -8.51 -19.39
N SER A 143 -5.20 -7.75 -20.40
CA SER A 143 -4.37 -6.54 -20.26
C SER A 143 -5.17 -5.27 -20.52
N PHE A 144 -4.90 -4.22 -19.75
CA PHE A 144 -5.52 -2.91 -19.91
C PHE A 144 -4.48 -1.80 -19.82
N THR A 145 -4.56 -0.86 -20.77
CA THR A 145 -3.76 0.36 -20.77
C THR A 145 -4.70 1.56 -20.72
N PHE A 146 -4.60 2.37 -19.65
CA PHE A 146 -5.53 3.49 -19.42
C PHE A 146 -4.83 4.78 -18.96
N THR A 147 -3.54 4.71 -18.59
CA THR A 147 -2.78 5.82 -18.00
C THR A 147 -2.85 7.09 -18.84
N LYS A 148 -2.58 6.99 -20.14
CA LYS A 148 -2.61 8.14 -21.08
C LYS A 148 -3.98 8.82 -21.14
N LYS A 149 -5.06 8.06 -21.00
CA LYS A 149 -6.41 8.61 -21.00
C LYS A 149 -6.68 9.44 -19.73
N PHE A 150 -6.23 8.94 -18.58
CA PHE A 150 -6.31 9.67 -17.31
C PHE A 150 -5.44 10.93 -17.36
N GLU A 151 -4.20 10.86 -17.87
CA GLU A 151 -3.32 12.02 -18.02
C GLU A 151 -3.94 13.10 -18.91
N SER A 152 -4.48 12.72 -20.08
CA SER A 152 -5.07 13.67 -21.01
C SER A 152 -6.36 14.33 -20.47
N ARG A 153 -7.13 13.62 -19.67
CA ARG A 153 -8.41 14.14 -19.14
C ARG A 153 -8.23 14.96 -17.89
N LEU A 154 -7.31 14.55 -17.00
CA LEU A 154 -7.08 15.23 -15.72
C LEU A 154 -5.99 16.31 -15.83
N HIS A 155 -5.21 16.32 -16.91
CA HIS A 155 -4.05 17.21 -17.11
C HIS A 155 -3.01 17.10 -15.99
N LEU A 156 -2.83 15.89 -15.46
CA LEU A 156 -1.93 15.55 -14.35
C LEU A 156 -1.12 14.31 -14.70
N PRO A 157 0.12 14.19 -14.18
CA PRO A 157 0.89 12.95 -14.31
C PRO A 157 0.20 11.83 -13.54
N VAL A 158 0.13 10.65 -14.15
CA VAL A 158 -0.51 9.46 -13.56
C VAL A 158 0.52 8.39 -13.28
N PHE A 159 0.53 7.89 -12.06
CA PHE A 159 1.42 6.84 -11.59
C PHE A 159 0.60 5.64 -11.13
N VAL A 160 0.81 4.52 -11.81
CA VAL A 160 0.12 3.27 -11.50
C VAL A 160 1.08 2.31 -10.82
N GLU A 161 0.60 1.59 -9.82
CA GLU A 161 1.37 0.57 -9.13
C GLU A 161 0.43 -0.52 -8.59
N GLN A 162 0.95 -1.71 -8.38
CA GLN A 162 0.24 -2.79 -7.71
C GLN A 162 -0.05 -2.45 -6.25
N ASP A 163 -1.25 -2.78 -5.76
CA ASP A 163 -1.74 -2.41 -4.44
C ASP A 163 -0.82 -2.85 -3.28
N SER A 164 -0.28 -4.07 -3.33
CA SER A 164 0.65 -4.57 -2.32
C SER A 164 1.98 -3.79 -2.29
N ASN A 165 2.49 -3.36 -3.46
CA ASN A 165 3.66 -2.49 -3.56
C ASN A 165 3.37 -1.09 -3.00
N VAL A 166 2.17 -0.57 -3.29
CA VAL A 166 1.70 0.70 -2.72
C VAL A 166 1.62 0.61 -1.20
N GLY A 167 1.03 -0.47 -0.67
CA GLY A 167 0.96 -0.71 0.76
C GLY A 167 2.33 -0.78 1.42
N ALA A 168 3.30 -1.45 0.76
CA ALA A 168 4.67 -1.52 1.24
C ALA A 168 5.35 -0.14 1.31
N MET A 169 5.11 0.73 0.33
CA MET A 169 5.61 2.10 0.35
C MET A 169 4.92 2.94 1.43
N GLY A 170 3.62 2.74 1.66
CA GLY A 170 2.89 3.36 2.75
C GLY A 170 3.49 3.02 4.11
N GLU A 171 3.75 1.74 4.35
CA GLU A 171 4.41 1.27 5.59
C GLU A 171 5.86 1.73 5.70
N TRP A 172 6.56 1.92 4.58
CA TRP A 172 7.92 2.44 4.58
C TRP A 172 7.96 3.92 4.95
N TRP A 173 7.07 4.73 4.39
CA TRP A 173 7.08 6.20 4.58
C TRP A 173 6.36 6.66 5.85
N PHE A 174 5.24 6.03 6.19
CA PHE A 174 4.32 6.50 7.21
C PHE A 174 4.14 5.53 8.38
N GLY A 175 4.60 4.27 8.24
CA GLY A 175 4.46 3.26 9.27
C GLY A 175 5.44 3.44 10.43
N ASN A 176 5.05 2.96 11.60
CA ASN A 176 5.86 2.92 12.82
C ASN A 176 6.91 1.81 12.72
N SER A 177 7.99 1.99 11.99
CA SER A 177 9.07 1.03 12.07
C SER A 177 10.37 1.72 12.40
N GLU A 178 11.00 1.27 13.47
CA GLU A 178 12.38 1.62 13.81
C GLU A 178 13.39 1.12 12.76
N ILE A 179 12.90 0.36 11.76
CA ILE A 179 13.70 -0.19 10.66
C ILE A 179 13.85 0.90 9.60
N GLY A 180 14.83 1.77 9.80
CA GLY A 180 15.19 2.83 8.85
C GLY A 180 15.95 2.36 7.63
N GLN A 181 16.46 1.12 7.62
CA GLN A 181 17.22 0.49 6.52
C GLN A 181 16.91 -1.00 6.46
N GLY A 182 17.19 -1.63 5.31
CA GLY A 182 17.01 -3.06 5.10
C GLY A 182 15.71 -3.41 4.38
N THR A 183 15.26 -4.65 4.56
CA THR A 183 14.09 -5.19 3.85
C THR A 183 12.84 -5.14 4.71
N LYS A 184 11.78 -4.54 4.19
CA LYS A 184 10.42 -4.56 4.74
C LYS A 184 9.50 -5.27 3.75
N VAL A 185 8.66 -6.17 4.23
CA VAL A 185 7.62 -6.82 3.43
C VAL A 185 6.26 -6.43 3.99
N PHE A 186 5.40 -5.92 3.14
CA PHE A 186 3.98 -5.71 3.43
C PHE A 186 3.18 -6.82 2.79
N VAL A 187 2.30 -7.47 3.55
CA VAL A 187 1.39 -8.48 3.02
C VAL A 187 -0.03 -7.92 3.02
N SER A 188 -0.56 -7.72 1.82
CA SER A 188 -1.95 -7.32 1.60
C SER A 188 -2.85 -8.53 1.69
N THR A 189 -3.91 -8.45 2.50
CA THR A 189 -4.90 -9.50 2.69
C THR A 189 -6.31 -9.01 2.36
N GLY A 190 -7.08 -9.88 1.74
CA GLY A 190 -8.44 -9.59 1.27
C GLY A 190 -8.94 -10.71 0.37
N ASP A 191 -9.52 -10.35 -0.77
CA ASP A 191 -9.96 -11.31 -1.81
C ASP A 191 -8.86 -12.27 -2.25
N GLY A 192 -7.61 -11.82 -2.25
CA GLY A 192 -6.38 -12.56 -2.49
C GLY A 192 -5.34 -12.27 -1.41
N VAL A 193 -4.12 -12.77 -1.61
CA VAL A 193 -2.95 -12.54 -0.77
C VAL A 193 -1.79 -12.12 -1.67
N GLY A 194 -1.30 -10.89 -1.49
CA GLY A 194 -0.16 -10.35 -2.23
C GLY A 194 0.90 -9.77 -1.29
N ALA A 195 2.12 -9.57 -1.78
CA ALA A 195 3.16 -8.89 -1.01
C ALA A 195 3.80 -7.76 -1.81
N GLY A 196 4.12 -6.68 -1.12
CA GLY A 196 5.05 -5.66 -1.60
C GLY A 196 6.35 -5.76 -0.83
N ILE A 197 7.47 -5.72 -1.54
CA ILE A 197 8.80 -5.81 -0.96
C ILE A 197 9.52 -4.49 -1.18
N VAL A 198 9.99 -3.87 -0.10
CA VAL A 198 10.80 -2.65 -0.13
C VAL A 198 12.16 -2.96 0.47
N VAL A 199 13.23 -2.65 -0.27
CA VAL A 199 14.62 -2.76 0.17
C VAL A 199 15.24 -1.37 0.08
N ASP A 200 15.69 -0.84 1.21
CA ASP A 200 16.30 0.50 1.31
C ASP A 200 15.49 1.60 0.58
N GLY A 201 14.17 1.61 0.83
CA GLY A 201 13.23 2.58 0.25
C GLY A 201 12.85 2.34 -1.21
N LYS A 202 13.25 1.21 -1.81
CA LYS A 202 12.96 0.89 -3.21
C LYS A 202 12.08 -0.34 -3.32
N ILE A 203 10.98 -0.24 -4.06
CA ILE A 203 10.12 -1.38 -4.37
C ILE A 203 10.89 -2.39 -5.23
N GLN A 204 10.85 -3.65 -4.84
CA GLN A 204 11.40 -4.78 -5.60
C GLN A 204 10.31 -5.31 -6.53
N ARG A 205 10.31 -4.84 -7.78
CA ARG A 205 9.27 -5.18 -8.76
C ARG A 205 9.56 -6.47 -9.54
N GLY A 206 10.79 -6.95 -9.49
CA GLY A 206 11.24 -8.03 -10.38
C GLY A 206 11.36 -7.56 -11.85
N ALA A 207 11.65 -8.51 -12.73
CA ALA A 207 11.94 -8.21 -14.14
C ALA A 207 10.71 -7.66 -14.91
N LEU A 208 9.51 -8.15 -14.61
CA LEU A 208 8.26 -7.78 -15.29
C LEU A 208 7.37 -6.84 -14.48
N GLY A 209 7.71 -6.54 -13.23
CA GLY A 209 6.83 -5.77 -12.35
C GLY A 209 5.93 -6.63 -11.45
N ALA A 210 5.98 -7.95 -11.57
CA ALA A 210 5.07 -8.89 -10.92
C ALA A 210 5.69 -9.60 -9.69
N ALA A 211 6.74 -9.07 -9.08
CA ALA A 211 7.26 -9.63 -7.83
C ALA A 211 6.25 -9.43 -6.70
N GLY A 212 6.20 -10.40 -5.78
CA GLY A 212 5.30 -10.32 -4.62
C GLY A 212 3.99 -11.09 -4.77
N GLU A 213 3.81 -11.86 -5.84
CA GLU A 213 2.65 -12.75 -6.06
C GLU A 213 2.69 -13.99 -5.13
N ILE A 214 2.88 -13.75 -3.83
CA ILE A 214 3.03 -14.81 -2.81
C ILE A 214 1.79 -15.68 -2.67
N GLY A 215 0.61 -15.14 -2.95
CA GLY A 215 -0.65 -15.89 -2.94
C GLY A 215 -0.65 -17.07 -3.91
N HIS A 216 0.16 -16.98 -4.97
CA HIS A 216 0.32 -18.04 -5.97
C HIS A 216 1.51 -18.98 -5.72
N MET A 217 2.26 -18.80 -4.61
CA MET A 217 3.21 -19.82 -4.18
C MET A 217 2.49 -21.09 -3.79
N SER A 218 2.92 -22.24 -4.33
CA SER A 218 2.40 -23.55 -3.91
C SER A 218 2.94 -23.88 -2.51
N ILE A 219 2.03 -24.11 -1.58
CA ILE A 219 2.32 -24.65 -0.24
C ILE A 219 1.90 -26.13 -0.13
N ASN A 220 1.28 -26.65 -1.16
CA ASN A 220 0.86 -28.06 -1.25
C ASN A 220 0.74 -28.47 -2.72
N PHE A 221 1.73 -29.18 -3.24
CA PHE A 221 1.78 -29.60 -4.65
C PHE A 221 0.66 -30.59 -5.05
N GLU A 222 0.04 -31.28 -4.09
CA GLU A 222 -1.14 -32.11 -4.28
C GLU A 222 -2.46 -31.36 -4.03
N GLY A 223 -2.37 -30.05 -3.75
CA GLY A 223 -3.52 -29.21 -3.39
C GLY A 223 -4.44 -28.89 -4.57
N PRO A 224 -5.49 -28.12 -4.31
CA PRO A 224 -6.50 -27.78 -5.32
C PRO A 224 -5.89 -26.95 -6.45
N GLN A 225 -6.52 -27.06 -7.64
CA GLN A 225 -6.16 -26.29 -8.82
C GLN A 225 -6.45 -24.81 -8.60
N CYS A 226 -5.47 -23.94 -8.86
CA CYS A 226 -5.64 -22.49 -8.88
C CYS A 226 -5.96 -21.98 -10.29
N GLN A 227 -6.69 -20.87 -10.37
CA GLN A 227 -6.98 -20.21 -11.65
C GLN A 227 -5.73 -19.72 -12.38
N CYS A 228 -4.62 -19.45 -11.64
CA CYS A 228 -3.35 -19.07 -12.25
C CYS A 228 -2.65 -20.21 -13.03
N GLY A 229 -3.20 -21.43 -13.01
CA GLY A 229 -2.62 -22.61 -13.65
C GLY A 229 -1.81 -23.50 -12.72
N ASN A 230 -1.44 -23.02 -11.51
CA ASN A 230 -0.69 -23.75 -10.50
C ASN A 230 -1.62 -24.58 -9.58
N LYS A 231 -1.05 -25.45 -8.73
CA LYS A 231 -1.78 -26.20 -7.70
C LYS A 231 -1.31 -25.79 -6.30
N GLY A 232 -2.27 -25.79 -5.35
CA GLY A 232 -1.98 -25.60 -3.94
C GLY A 232 -1.46 -24.22 -3.59
N CYS A 233 -1.84 -23.20 -4.35
CA CYS A 233 -1.50 -21.81 -4.08
C CYS A 233 -1.96 -21.38 -2.68
N LEU A 234 -1.14 -20.61 -2.00
CA LEU A 234 -1.37 -20.12 -0.64
C LEU A 234 -2.76 -19.48 -0.47
N GLU A 235 -3.18 -18.64 -1.42
CA GLU A 235 -4.46 -17.93 -1.36
C GLU A 235 -5.68 -18.86 -1.32
N LEU A 236 -5.57 -20.08 -1.87
CA LEU A 236 -6.65 -21.07 -1.84
C LEU A 236 -6.95 -21.60 -0.44
N TYR A 237 -6.06 -21.36 0.52
CA TYR A 237 -6.18 -21.82 1.90
C TYR A 237 -6.44 -20.70 2.90
N CYS A 238 -5.99 -19.48 2.61
CA CYS A 238 -6.03 -18.40 3.57
C CYS A 238 -6.54 -17.04 3.06
N SER A 239 -7.00 -16.89 1.81
CA SER A 239 -7.70 -15.66 1.41
C SER A 239 -9.08 -15.55 2.09
N GLU A 240 -9.67 -14.34 2.13
CA GLU A 240 -11.05 -14.18 2.63
C GLU A 240 -12.01 -15.13 1.93
N LYS A 241 -11.87 -15.28 0.59
CA LYS A 241 -12.69 -16.20 -0.20
C LYS A 241 -12.55 -17.64 0.27
N ALA A 242 -11.32 -18.07 0.59
CA ALA A 242 -11.05 -19.41 1.08
C ALA A 242 -11.69 -19.64 2.47
N ILE A 243 -11.52 -18.68 3.37
CA ILE A 243 -12.09 -18.71 4.72
C ILE A 243 -13.62 -18.73 4.66
N LEU A 244 -14.22 -17.84 3.87
CA LEU A 244 -15.67 -17.78 3.69
C LEU A 244 -16.23 -19.04 3.01
N LYS A 245 -15.49 -19.62 2.06
CA LYS A 245 -15.90 -20.90 1.44
C LYS A 245 -16.01 -22.01 2.50
N ALA A 246 -15.08 -22.08 3.43
CA ALA A 246 -15.16 -23.04 4.54
C ALA A 246 -16.30 -22.69 5.51
N ALA A 247 -16.49 -21.41 5.83
CA ALA A 247 -17.53 -20.96 6.76
C ALA A 247 -18.96 -21.13 6.21
N LYS A 248 -19.14 -21.11 4.90
CA LYS A 248 -20.42 -21.43 4.24
C LYS A 248 -20.87 -22.88 4.45
N CYS A 249 -19.95 -23.79 4.74
CA CYS A 249 -20.23 -25.21 4.97
C CYS A 249 -20.62 -25.51 6.43
N LEU A 250 -20.63 -24.52 7.33
CA LEU A 250 -21.06 -24.69 8.69
C LEU A 250 -22.58 -24.95 8.78
N SER A 251 -23.04 -25.54 9.87
CA SER A 251 -24.47 -25.77 10.15
C SER A 251 -25.28 -24.46 10.15
N LYS A 252 -24.64 -23.35 10.52
CA LYS A 252 -25.13 -21.98 10.34
C LYS A 252 -24.15 -21.27 9.39
N PRO A 253 -24.46 -21.20 8.08
CA PRO A 253 -23.58 -20.61 7.09
C PRO A 253 -23.28 -19.12 7.36
N ILE A 254 -22.02 -18.74 7.22
CA ILE A 254 -21.56 -17.35 7.30
C ILE A 254 -21.20 -16.90 5.89
N LEU A 255 -21.79 -15.78 5.45
CA LEU A 255 -21.77 -15.36 4.04
C LEU A 255 -20.81 -14.20 3.76
N ASP A 256 -20.44 -13.44 4.79
CA ASP A 256 -19.58 -12.27 4.67
C ASP A 256 -18.50 -12.24 5.76
N PHE A 257 -17.43 -11.50 5.50
CA PHE A 257 -16.25 -11.47 6.38
C PHE A 257 -16.49 -10.72 7.69
N GLU A 258 -17.36 -9.72 7.72
CA GLU A 258 -17.68 -8.97 8.95
C GLU A 258 -18.42 -9.85 9.95
N SER A 259 -19.41 -10.63 9.47
CA SER A 259 -20.09 -11.64 10.27
C SER A 259 -19.13 -12.70 10.79
N LEU A 260 -18.17 -13.14 9.96
CA LEU A 260 -17.15 -14.10 10.37
C LEU A 260 -16.24 -13.54 11.46
N VAL A 261 -15.80 -12.31 11.35
CA VAL A 261 -14.99 -11.62 12.37
C VAL A 261 -15.77 -11.51 13.69
N THR A 262 -17.05 -11.18 13.62
CA THR A 262 -17.92 -11.08 14.79
C THR A 262 -18.01 -12.43 15.53
N GLU A 263 -18.30 -13.50 14.82
CA GLU A 263 -18.38 -14.86 15.38
C GLU A 263 -17.02 -15.36 15.91
N TYR A 264 -15.93 -15.04 15.20
CA TYR A 264 -14.56 -15.36 15.64
C TYR A 264 -14.24 -14.69 16.98
N ARG A 265 -14.52 -13.37 17.08
CA ARG A 265 -14.30 -12.59 18.31
C ARG A 265 -15.21 -13.03 19.46
N ALA A 266 -16.40 -13.54 19.16
CA ALA A 266 -17.30 -14.13 20.13
C ALA A 266 -16.86 -15.53 20.63
N GLY A 267 -15.78 -16.10 20.06
CA GLY A 267 -15.25 -17.40 20.45
C GLY A 267 -16.03 -18.59 19.91
N ASN A 268 -16.78 -18.42 18.80
CA ASN A 268 -17.44 -19.53 18.12
C ASN A 268 -16.39 -20.59 17.70
N SER A 269 -16.47 -21.79 18.29
CA SER A 269 -15.42 -22.82 18.14
C SER A 269 -15.22 -23.25 16.68
N ALA A 270 -16.31 -23.43 15.92
CA ALA A 270 -16.24 -23.86 14.52
C ALA A 270 -15.59 -22.77 13.63
N VAL A 271 -15.90 -21.50 13.87
CA VAL A 271 -15.27 -20.37 13.19
C VAL A 271 -13.81 -20.23 13.59
N THR A 272 -13.52 -20.39 14.86
CA THR A 272 -12.14 -20.34 15.40
C THR A 272 -11.26 -21.41 14.74
N GLU A 273 -11.77 -22.62 14.55
CA GLU A 273 -11.03 -23.70 13.86
C GLU A 273 -10.70 -23.31 12.42
N ILE A 274 -11.68 -22.78 11.66
CA ILE A 274 -11.47 -22.32 10.28
C ILE A 274 -10.42 -21.21 10.21
N VAL A 275 -10.53 -20.20 11.08
CA VAL A 275 -9.61 -19.06 11.11
C VAL A 275 -8.20 -19.50 11.54
N ASN A 276 -8.08 -20.38 12.53
CA ASN A 276 -6.79 -20.92 12.97
C ASN A 276 -6.13 -21.74 11.85
N ARG A 277 -6.89 -22.51 11.10
CA ARG A 277 -6.35 -23.25 9.95
C ARG A 277 -5.84 -22.30 8.86
N ALA A 278 -6.57 -21.24 8.58
CA ALA A 278 -6.12 -20.21 7.65
C ALA A 278 -4.84 -19.50 8.16
N ALA A 279 -4.76 -19.21 9.47
CA ALA A 279 -3.58 -18.62 10.10
C ALA A 279 -2.34 -19.54 10.01
N GLU A 280 -2.52 -20.85 10.12
CA GLU A 280 -1.44 -21.84 9.93
C GLU A 280 -0.91 -21.79 8.49
N MET A 281 -1.81 -21.83 7.50
CA MET A 281 -1.40 -21.77 6.09
C MET A 281 -0.72 -20.44 5.74
N PHE A 282 -1.28 -19.34 6.24
CA PHE A 282 -0.69 -18.02 6.09
C PHE A 282 0.71 -17.94 6.74
N GLY A 283 0.88 -18.54 7.93
CA GLY A 283 2.17 -18.64 8.62
C GLY A 283 3.24 -19.40 7.83
N ILE A 284 2.85 -20.44 7.07
CA ILE A 284 3.76 -21.13 6.13
C ILE A 284 4.21 -20.17 5.03
N GLY A 285 3.28 -19.36 4.47
CA GLY A 285 3.61 -18.33 3.50
C GLY A 285 4.61 -17.30 4.04
N ILE A 286 4.40 -16.83 5.28
CA ILE A 286 5.33 -15.90 5.95
C ILE A 286 6.69 -16.54 6.21
N ALA A 287 6.75 -17.82 6.58
CA ALA A 287 8.02 -18.55 6.74
C ALA A 287 8.81 -18.63 5.43
N ASN A 288 8.13 -18.84 4.31
CA ASN A 288 8.77 -18.81 2.98
C ASN A 288 9.32 -17.42 2.64
N ILE A 289 8.57 -16.35 2.96
CA ILE A 289 9.03 -14.96 2.81
C ILE A 289 10.28 -14.72 3.66
N ALA A 290 10.29 -15.21 4.90
CA ALA A 290 11.43 -15.07 5.79
C ALA A 290 12.72 -15.68 5.19
N TYR A 291 12.62 -16.85 4.57
CA TYR A 291 13.77 -17.49 3.91
C TYR A 291 14.20 -16.80 2.61
N LEU A 292 13.25 -16.27 1.83
CA LEU A 292 13.55 -15.66 0.53
C LEU A 292 14.14 -14.25 0.64
N PHE A 293 13.62 -13.45 1.58
CA PHE A 293 13.94 -12.02 1.66
C PHE A 293 14.65 -11.62 2.94
N ASN A 294 14.65 -12.48 3.96
CA ASN A 294 15.20 -12.19 5.28
C ASN A 294 14.82 -10.77 5.77
N PRO A 295 13.53 -10.43 5.82
CA PRO A 295 13.10 -9.07 6.14
C PRO A 295 13.29 -8.77 7.62
N GLY A 296 13.58 -7.50 7.97
CA GLY A 296 13.56 -7.05 9.35
C GLY A 296 12.16 -7.02 9.93
N VAL A 297 11.14 -6.77 9.07
CA VAL A 297 9.73 -6.80 9.47
C VAL A 297 8.83 -7.25 8.33
N VAL A 298 7.82 -8.03 8.69
CA VAL A 298 6.64 -8.32 7.87
C VAL A 298 5.44 -7.60 8.49
N VAL A 299 4.82 -6.72 7.72
CA VAL A 299 3.63 -5.98 8.12
C VAL A 299 2.42 -6.56 7.41
N VAL A 300 1.42 -6.97 8.15
CA VAL A 300 0.16 -7.53 7.62
C VAL A 300 -0.89 -6.42 7.58
N GLY A 301 -1.38 -6.12 6.39
CA GLY A 301 -2.46 -5.15 6.16
C GLY A 301 -3.70 -5.79 5.55
N GLY A 302 -4.71 -4.96 5.31
CA GLY A 302 -5.98 -5.41 4.75
C GLY A 302 -6.93 -5.99 5.80
N SER A 303 -7.78 -6.90 5.38
CA SER A 303 -8.91 -7.40 6.19
C SER A 303 -8.50 -8.15 7.45
N TYR A 304 -7.34 -8.77 7.46
CA TYR A 304 -6.90 -9.57 8.61
C TYR A 304 -6.65 -8.75 9.88
N LYS A 305 -6.43 -7.44 9.78
CA LYS A 305 -6.44 -6.55 10.96
C LYS A 305 -7.70 -6.71 11.80
N LYS A 306 -8.84 -7.01 11.17
CA LYS A 306 -10.12 -7.22 11.86
C LYS A 306 -10.17 -8.49 12.70
N LEU A 307 -9.34 -9.49 12.40
CA LEU A 307 -9.24 -10.72 13.19
C LEU A 307 -8.52 -10.49 14.51
N GLY A 308 -7.67 -9.47 14.61
CA GLY A 308 -6.98 -9.08 15.85
C GLY A 308 -5.79 -9.97 16.21
N ASP A 309 -5.22 -9.69 17.40
CA ASP A 309 -3.94 -10.26 17.84
C ASP A 309 -3.96 -11.79 17.94
N SER A 310 -5.08 -12.40 18.31
CA SER A 310 -5.21 -13.86 18.40
C SER A 310 -4.90 -14.57 17.09
N PHE A 311 -5.28 -13.97 15.95
CA PHE A 311 -4.92 -14.47 14.63
C PHE A 311 -3.41 -14.35 14.40
N LEU A 312 -2.84 -13.17 14.68
CA LEU A 312 -1.41 -12.92 14.47
C LEU A 312 -0.54 -13.83 15.38
N ASP A 313 -0.99 -14.10 16.58
CA ASP A 313 -0.34 -15.05 17.51
C ASP A 313 -0.30 -16.47 16.93
N GLN A 314 -1.39 -16.92 16.28
CA GLN A 314 -1.43 -18.21 15.62
C GLN A 314 -0.48 -18.25 14.43
N VAL A 315 -0.44 -17.19 13.62
CA VAL A 315 0.54 -17.03 12.54
C VAL A 315 1.96 -17.10 13.08
N ASN A 316 2.26 -16.35 14.14
CA ASN A 316 3.57 -16.31 14.80
C ASN A 316 4.01 -17.70 15.32
N ARG A 317 3.10 -18.44 15.94
CA ARG A 317 3.37 -19.83 16.39
C ARG A 317 3.78 -20.72 15.20
N THR A 318 3.11 -20.56 14.06
CA THR A 318 3.42 -21.33 12.85
C THR A 318 4.78 -20.92 12.28
N VAL A 319 5.03 -19.61 12.11
CA VAL A 319 6.32 -19.10 11.65
C VAL A 319 7.45 -19.64 12.50
N ARG A 320 7.34 -19.55 13.84
CA ARG A 320 8.34 -20.04 14.78
C ARG A 320 8.67 -21.53 14.61
N ARG A 321 7.70 -22.35 14.23
CA ARG A 321 7.88 -23.79 14.02
C ARG A 321 8.59 -24.11 12.69
N HIS A 322 8.49 -23.23 11.71
CA HIS A 322 8.88 -23.48 10.32
C HIS A 322 10.16 -22.76 9.89
N ILE A 323 10.70 -21.85 10.70
CA ILE A 323 11.97 -21.17 10.38
C ILE A 323 13.05 -21.43 11.44
N TYR A 324 14.32 -21.26 11.04
CA TYR A 324 15.43 -21.38 11.97
C TYR A 324 15.32 -20.33 13.09
N PRO A 325 15.71 -20.68 14.34
CA PRO A 325 15.62 -19.77 15.48
C PRO A 325 16.30 -18.41 15.25
N LEU A 326 17.43 -18.39 14.55
CA LEU A 326 18.15 -17.16 14.21
C LEU A 326 17.29 -16.20 13.34
N PHE A 327 16.56 -16.72 12.36
CA PHE A 327 15.66 -15.91 11.54
C PHE A 327 14.48 -15.38 12.37
N TYR A 328 13.88 -16.27 13.18
CA TYR A 328 12.74 -15.91 14.01
C TYR A 328 13.06 -14.79 15.02
N GLN A 329 14.25 -14.80 15.61
CA GLN A 329 14.69 -13.77 16.56
C GLN A 329 14.88 -12.39 15.94
N ASN A 330 15.08 -12.32 14.62
CA ASN A 330 15.42 -11.11 13.89
C ASN A 330 14.32 -10.61 12.95
N ILE A 331 13.16 -11.29 12.91
CA ILE A 331 12.02 -10.88 12.09
C ILE A 331 10.90 -10.34 12.98
N GLY A 332 10.45 -9.11 12.72
CA GLY A 332 9.22 -8.59 13.28
C GLY A 332 8.02 -9.07 12.46
N LEU A 333 6.93 -9.47 13.13
CA LEU A 333 5.65 -9.74 12.50
C LEU A 333 4.57 -8.94 13.22
N GLN A 334 3.90 -8.05 12.50
CA GLN A 334 2.91 -7.14 13.09
C GLN A 334 1.81 -6.78 12.11
N PHE A 335 0.67 -6.35 12.63
CA PHE A 335 -0.32 -5.65 11.80
C PHE A 335 0.16 -4.24 11.47
N SER A 336 -0.34 -3.69 10.35
CA SER A 336 -0.18 -2.28 10.03
C SER A 336 -0.68 -1.41 11.17
N ALA A 337 0.16 -0.48 11.63
CA ALA A 337 -0.18 0.52 12.64
C ALA A 337 -0.84 1.77 12.02
N LEU A 338 -0.91 1.87 10.69
CA LEU A 338 -1.55 2.97 10.01
C LEU A 338 -3.05 2.98 10.32
N GLU A 339 -3.60 4.16 10.62
CA GLU A 339 -5.01 4.35 10.92
C GLU A 339 -5.89 3.98 9.72
N HIS A 340 -5.45 4.40 8.54
CA HIS A 340 -6.12 4.13 7.28
C HIS A 340 -5.47 2.96 6.53
N ASP A 341 -6.09 2.58 5.43
CA ASP A 341 -5.59 1.53 4.55
C ASP A 341 -4.22 1.87 3.97
N SER A 342 -3.22 1.02 4.24
CA SER A 342 -1.83 1.20 3.79
C SER A 342 -1.73 1.35 2.27
N CYS A 343 -2.57 0.63 1.51
CA CYS A 343 -2.60 0.72 0.05
C CYS A 343 -3.19 2.04 -0.45
N LEU A 344 -4.08 2.69 0.32
CA LEU A 344 -4.61 4.00 -0.04
C LEU A 344 -3.59 5.10 0.28
N ILE A 345 -3.08 5.12 1.51
CA ILE A 345 -2.12 6.15 1.95
C ILE A 345 -0.81 6.04 1.19
N GLY A 346 -0.35 4.82 0.93
CA GLY A 346 0.88 4.54 0.20
C GLY A 346 0.91 5.10 -1.23
N ILE A 347 -0.27 5.44 -1.79
CA ILE A 347 -0.35 6.13 -3.09
C ILE A 347 0.45 7.45 -3.04
N ALA A 348 0.31 8.23 -1.97
CA ALA A 348 1.07 9.47 -1.81
C ALA A 348 2.58 9.20 -1.81
N ALA A 349 3.02 8.17 -1.05
CA ALA A 349 4.43 7.79 -1.04
C ALA A 349 4.95 7.42 -2.43
N VAL A 350 4.20 6.64 -3.22
CA VAL A 350 4.58 6.26 -4.59
C VAL A 350 4.68 7.47 -5.51
N VAL A 351 3.69 8.36 -5.48
CA VAL A 351 3.68 9.56 -6.33
C VAL A 351 4.82 10.50 -5.95
N PHE A 352 4.98 10.81 -4.65
CA PHE A 352 6.05 11.70 -4.22
C PHE A 352 7.44 11.10 -4.42
N ASP A 353 7.64 9.79 -4.23
CA ASP A 353 8.92 9.12 -4.56
C ASP A 353 9.30 9.33 -6.04
N ARG A 354 8.31 9.28 -6.94
CA ARG A 354 8.53 9.52 -8.38
C ARG A 354 8.81 11.00 -8.68
N LEU A 355 8.02 11.90 -8.13
CA LEU A 355 8.16 13.34 -8.37
C LEU A 355 9.47 13.90 -7.78
N LEU A 356 9.88 13.45 -6.59
CA LEU A 356 11.13 13.87 -5.97
C LEU A 356 12.38 13.41 -6.74
N LYS A 357 12.29 12.32 -7.50
CA LYS A 357 13.36 11.89 -8.43
C LYS A 357 13.48 12.76 -9.67
N LYS A 358 12.42 13.55 -9.99
CA LYS A 358 12.41 14.53 -11.09
C LYS A 358 11.81 15.85 -10.59
N PRO A 359 12.53 16.60 -9.72
CA PRO A 359 11.98 17.75 -9.03
C PRO A 359 11.57 18.93 -9.94
N SER A 360 12.07 18.99 -11.17
CA SER A 360 11.62 19.98 -12.17
C SER A 360 10.09 19.94 -12.34
N PHE A 361 9.49 18.78 -12.24
CA PHE A 361 8.05 18.59 -12.36
C PHE A 361 7.24 19.35 -11.28
N LEU A 362 7.79 19.43 -10.05
CA LEU A 362 7.17 20.16 -8.93
C LEU A 362 7.40 21.68 -9.04
N LEU A 363 8.40 22.12 -9.82
CA LEU A 363 8.77 23.54 -9.95
C LEU A 363 8.03 24.20 -11.12
N ASP A 364 7.58 23.42 -12.12
CA ASP A 364 6.97 23.91 -13.35
C ASP A 364 5.43 24.03 -13.25
N HIS A 365 4.83 23.56 -12.15
CA HIS A 365 3.40 23.58 -11.85
C HIS A 365 3.12 24.23 -10.49
#